data_c87b609af7a06c4830fe924e8e9ef7a0
#
_entry.id   c87b609af7a06c4830fe924e8e9ef7a0
#
_cell.length_a   1.000
_cell.length_b   1.000
_cell.length_c   1.000
_cell.angle_alpha   90.00
_cell.angle_beta   90.00
_cell.angle_gamma   90.00
#
_symmetry.space_group_name_H-M   'P 1'
#
loop_
_entity.id
_entity.type
_entity.pdbx_description
1 polymer ?
#
loop_
_entity_poly.entity_id
_entity_poly.type
_entity_poly.pdbx_seq_one_letter_code
_entity_poly.pdbx_strand_id
1 'polypeptide(L)'
;LVSDFLNESSQNRPEKSVHIQVGTSKSDSLKETQWLQEQDPLPNAIVAFCDLSADNYKQQIDAQKAFSKVKGIRQIIGRRADEDIKHGSHALLANASWRKAMIYLTEQDLSFDLQIIPPQVDAVYKVLQAIPHMKVALCHGGSPWDQSRSGLDSWQAGLKKLSLLPNVCCKVSGLGMFNNHWHDQDLGPLIERIIDTFGPNKTMFGSNFPVDKLYRSYDNYWDCYRSAVRQYSSLEQHQMFYQTANNFYQMD
;
A
#
# COMPACT_ATOMS: atom_id res chain seq x y z
N LEU A 1 14.92 -8.68 10.82
CA LEU A 1 14.16 -9.68 11.60
C LEU A 1 13.06 -8.98 12.40
N VAL A 2 12.13 -9.74 13.00
CA VAL A 2 11.07 -9.16 13.86
C VAL A 2 11.67 -8.39 15.03
N SER A 3 12.73 -8.95 15.65
CA SER A 3 13.45 -8.28 16.74
C SER A 3 14.02 -6.92 16.35
N ASP A 4 14.59 -6.78 15.17
CA ASP A 4 15.15 -5.51 14.69
C ASP A 4 14.04 -4.48 14.51
N PHE A 5 12.91 -4.89 13.92
CA PHE A 5 11.74 -4.03 13.75
C PHE A 5 11.16 -3.57 15.07
N LEU A 6 11.03 -4.48 16.05
CA LEU A 6 10.55 -4.15 17.39
C LEU A 6 11.49 -3.21 18.16
N ASN A 7 12.79 -3.33 17.96
CA ASN A 7 13.78 -2.42 18.54
C ASN A 7 13.69 -1.02 17.92
N GLU A 8 13.58 -0.94 16.59
CA GLU A 8 13.47 0.33 15.87
C GLU A 8 12.14 1.05 16.11
N SER A 9 11.08 0.32 16.45
CA SER A 9 9.74 0.84 16.74
C SER A 9 9.47 1.00 18.25
N SER A 10 10.49 1.05 19.09
CA SER A 10 10.35 0.94 20.56
C SER A 10 9.48 2.03 21.19
N GLN A 11 9.51 3.27 20.68
CA GLN A 11 8.71 4.39 21.17
C GLN A 11 7.30 4.45 20.57
N ASN A 12 7.14 3.96 19.34
CA ASN A 12 5.89 3.89 18.60
C ASN A 12 5.57 2.44 18.22
N ARG A 13 5.62 1.55 19.21
CA ARG A 13 5.45 0.10 18.99
C ARG A 13 4.09 -0.21 18.39
N PRO A 14 4.02 -0.87 17.22
CA PRO A 14 2.75 -1.25 16.64
C PRO A 14 2.11 -2.38 17.45
N GLU A 15 0.81 -2.29 17.65
CA GLU A 15 -0.01 -3.37 18.22
C GLU A 15 -0.15 -4.52 17.21
N LYS A 16 -0.39 -4.17 15.95
CA LYS A 16 -0.45 -5.10 14.82
C LYS A 16 0.36 -4.58 13.64
N SER A 17 0.79 -5.47 12.77
CA SER A 17 1.48 -5.07 11.54
C SER A 17 1.05 -5.90 10.33
N VAL A 18 1.15 -5.26 9.16
CA VAL A 18 0.98 -5.91 7.87
C VAL A 18 2.33 -5.90 7.16
N HIS A 19 2.84 -7.08 6.84
CA HIS A 19 4.02 -7.18 5.98
C HIS A 19 3.60 -7.06 4.51
N ILE A 20 4.25 -6.18 3.79
CA ILE A 20 4.06 -6.04 2.34
C ILE A 20 5.29 -6.59 1.64
N GLN A 21 5.13 -7.51 0.70
CA GLN A 21 6.20 -8.14 -0.07
C GLN A 21 7.33 -7.15 -0.43
N VAL A 22 8.58 -7.56 -0.34
CA VAL A 22 9.74 -6.65 -0.49
C VAL A 22 10.46 -6.75 -1.84
N GLY A 23 9.89 -7.45 -2.81
CA GLY A 23 10.48 -7.60 -4.14
C GLY A 23 11.60 -8.63 -4.21
N THR A 24 11.49 -9.73 -3.46
CA THR A 24 12.31 -10.93 -3.63
C THR A 24 12.18 -11.49 -5.06
N SER A 25 13.02 -12.42 -5.44
CA SER A 25 12.87 -13.07 -6.75
C SER A 25 11.48 -13.74 -6.87
N LYS A 26 10.92 -13.81 -8.08
CA LYS A 26 9.62 -14.47 -8.29
C LYS A 26 9.59 -15.90 -7.75
N SER A 27 10.71 -16.62 -7.85
CA SER A 27 10.86 -18.00 -7.35
C SER A 27 10.90 -18.10 -5.82
N ASP A 28 11.24 -17.02 -5.12
CA ASP A 28 11.37 -16.99 -3.66
C ASP A 28 10.16 -16.37 -2.95
N SER A 29 9.18 -15.86 -3.70
CA SER A 29 8.01 -15.20 -3.12
C SER A 29 7.22 -16.11 -2.15
N LEU A 30 7.09 -17.39 -2.47
CA LEU A 30 6.43 -18.34 -1.59
C LEU A 30 7.25 -18.66 -0.32
N LYS A 31 8.59 -18.69 -0.45
CA LYS A 31 9.49 -18.86 0.69
C LYS A 31 9.44 -17.66 1.64
N GLU A 32 9.36 -16.44 1.09
CA GLU A 32 9.15 -15.22 1.89
C GLU A 32 7.87 -15.35 2.71
N THR A 33 6.77 -15.73 2.09
CA THR A 33 5.48 -15.91 2.77
C THR A 33 5.53 -17.00 3.83
N GLN A 34 6.11 -18.16 3.51
CA GLN A 34 6.27 -19.26 4.46
C GLN A 34 7.08 -18.82 5.69
N TRP A 35 8.20 -18.16 5.49
CA TRP A 35 9.01 -17.63 6.59
C TRP A 35 8.25 -16.61 7.45
N LEU A 36 7.49 -15.71 6.83
CA LEU A 36 6.68 -14.70 7.54
C LEU A 36 5.51 -15.32 8.30
N GLN A 37 4.91 -16.40 7.78
CA GLN A 37 3.83 -17.12 8.45
C GLN A 37 4.27 -17.67 9.82
N GLU A 38 5.54 -18.05 9.94
CA GLU A 38 6.13 -18.64 11.15
C GLU A 38 6.58 -17.57 12.17
N GLN A 39 6.60 -16.27 11.80
CA GLN A 39 7.05 -15.23 12.71
C GLN A 39 5.98 -14.89 13.75
N ASP A 40 6.41 -14.61 15.00
CA ASP A 40 5.58 -14.20 16.12
C ASP A 40 6.30 -13.08 16.91
N PRO A 41 5.62 -12.07 17.46
CA PRO A 41 4.18 -11.78 17.39
C PRO A 41 3.73 -11.09 16.08
N LEU A 42 4.64 -10.68 15.23
CA LEU A 42 4.38 -9.95 14.00
C LEU A 42 4.98 -10.69 12.78
N PRO A 43 4.44 -10.53 11.56
CA PRO A 43 3.27 -9.74 11.19
C PRO A 43 1.94 -10.48 11.48
N ASN A 44 0.84 -9.70 11.60
CA ASN A 44 -0.51 -10.24 11.76
C ASN A 44 -1.16 -10.54 10.40
N ALA A 45 -0.77 -9.80 9.35
CA ALA A 45 -1.20 -10.04 7.98
C ALA A 45 -0.03 -9.92 7.01
N ILE A 46 -0.15 -10.59 5.86
CA ILE A 46 0.84 -10.60 4.79
C ILE A 46 0.15 -10.20 3.49
N VAL A 47 0.73 -9.24 2.78
CA VAL A 47 0.43 -8.94 1.38
C VAL A 47 1.56 -9.53 0.55
N ALA A 48 1.29 -10.66 -0.07
CA ALA A 48 2.29 -11.47 -0.77
C ALA A 48 2.48 -11.01 -2.24
N PHE A 49 3.51 -11.51 -2.89
CA PHE A 49 3.71 -11.31 -4.32
C PHE A 49 3.14 -12.50 -5.12
N CYS A 50 2.44 -12.18 -6.22
CA CYS A 50 2.14 -13.10 -7.33
C CYS A 50 2.42 -12.40 -8.65
N ASP A 51 2.89 -13.16 -9.65
CA ASP A 51 2.92 -12.68 -11.03
C ASP A 51 1.54 -12.88 -11.66
N LEU A 52 0.71 -11.86 -11.54
CA LEU A 52 -0.68 -11.89 -12.03
C LEU A 52 -0.79 -11.87 -13.56
N SER A 53 0.33 -11.62 -14.26
CA SER A 53 0.38 -11.68 -15.72
C SER A 53 0.74 -13.07 -16.29
N ALA A 54 1.19 -13.96 -15.41
CA ALA A 54 1.57 -15.32 -15.81
C ALA A 54 0.34 -16.21 -16.07
N ASP A 55 0.48 -17.21 -16.94
CA ASP A 55 -0.60 -18.15 -17.25
C ASP A 55 -1.05 -18.96 -16.02
N ASN A 56 -0.14 -19.22 -15.10
CA ASN A 56 -0.39 -19.95 -13.85
C ASN A 56 -0.74 -19.05 -12.66
N TYR A 57 -1.26 -17.83 -12.88
CA TYR A 57 -1.57 -16.89 -11.80
C TYR A 57 -2.51 -17.48 -10.72
N LYS A 58 -3.48 -18.32 -11.11
CA LYS A 58 -4.39 -18.97 -10.17
C LYS A 58 -3.63 -19.85 -9.17
N GLN A 59 -2.76 -20.72 -9.69
CA GLN A 59 -1.94 -21.62 -8.85
C GLN A 59 -1.04 -20.82 -7.90
N GLN A 60 -0.48 -19.69 -8.35
CA GLN A 60 0.32 -18.80 -7.48
C GLN A 60 -0.54 -18.17 -6.37
N ILE A 61 -1.73 -17.68 -6.71
CA ILE A 61 -2.65 -17.07 -5.74
C ILE A 61 -3.10 -18.13 -4.72
N ASP A 62 -3.50 -19.32 -5.17
CA ASP A 62 -3.94 -20.41 -4.29
C ASP A 62 -2.84 -20.87 -3.34
N ALA A 63 -1.59 -20.97 -3.83
CA ALA A 63 -0.42 -21.31 -3.03
C ALA A 63 -0.15 -20.26 -1.94
N GLN A 64 -0.29 -18.95 -2.26
CA GLN A 64 -0.14 -17.89 -1.28
C GLN A 64 -1.29 -17.89 -0.27
N LYS A 65 -2.53 -18.06 -0.73
CA LYS A 65 -3.73 -18.09 0.12
C LYS A 65 -3.74 -19.25 1.12
N ALA A 66 -2.99 -20.33 0.86
CA ALA A 66 -2.86 -21.45 1.79
C ALA A 66 -2.24 -21.04 3.15
N PHE A 67 -1.56 -19.90 3.22
CA PHE A 67 -1.03 -19.33 4.46
C PHE A 67 -2.08 -18.42 5.10
N SER A 68 -2.44 -18.70 6.35
CA SER A 68 -3.55 -18.02 7.06
C SER A 68 -3.37 -16.50 7.25
N LYS A 69 -2.11 -16.04 7.36
CA LYS A 69 -1.78 -14.62 7.46
C LYS A 69 -1.86 -13.87 6.12
N VAL A 70 -1.95 -14.56 4.98
CA VAL A 70 -2.07 -13.88 3.68
C VAL A 70 -3.48 -13.30 3.52
N LYS A 71 -3.54 -11.97 3.36
CA LYS A 71 -4.78 -11.19 3.24
C LYS A 71 -4.86 -10.40 1.92
N GLY A 72 -3.76 -10.34 1.19
CA GLY A 72 -3.71 -9.61 -0.05
C GLY A 72 -2.51 -9.95 -0.91
N ILE A 73 -2.53 -9.41 -2.12
CA ILE A 73 -1.47 -9.57 -3.12
C ILE A 73 -1.02 -8.18 -3.58
N ARG A 74 0.28 -8.04 -3.87
CA ARG A 74 0.85 -6.87 -4.53
C ARG A 74 1.71 -7.27 -5.71
N GLN A 75 1.45 -6.65 -6.84
CA GLN A 75 2.35 -6.57 -7.99
C GLN A 75 2.49 -5.10 -8.38
N ILE A 76 3.71 -4.56 -8.36
CA ILE A 76 3.95 -3.14 -8.61
C ILE A 76 3.65 -2.82 -10.09
N ILE A 77 2.76 -1.85 -10.32
CA ILE A 77 2.39 -1.35 -11.66
C ILE A 77 3.10 -0.02 -11.94
N GLY A 78 3.11 0.87 -10.95
CA GLY A 78 3.69 2.21 -11.07
C GLY A 78 5.15 2.22 -10.68
N ARG A 79 6.00 2.54 -11.66
CA ARG A 79 7.43 2.79 -11.49
C ARG A 79 7.79 4.06 -12.24
N ARG A 80 8.92 4.66 -11.91
CA ARG A 80 9.51 5.70 -12.75
C ARG A 80 9.83 5.11 -14.13
N ALA A 81 9.83 5.95 -15.16
CA ALA A 81 10.04 5.47 -16.54
C ALA A 81 11.39 4.76 -16.72
N ASP A 82 12.45 5.26 -16.05
CA ASP A 82 13.78 4.65 -16.06
C ASP A 82 13.82 3.27 -15.38
N GLU A 83 13.08 3.11 -14.31
CA GLU A 83 12.95 1.81 -13.64
C GLU A 83 12.09 0.84 -14.44
N ASP A 84 11.03 1.32 -15.09
CA ASP A 84 10.11 0.48 -15.85
C ASP A 84 10.73 -0.17 -17.09
N ILE A 85 11.80 0.42 -17.65
CA ILE A 85 12.60 -0.20 -18.72
C ILE A 85 13.02 -1.64 -18.36
N LYS A 86 13.33 -1.91 -17.08
CA LYS A 86 13.73 -3.25 -16.62
C LYS A 86 12.54 -4.15 -16.27
N HIS A 87 11.41 -3.57 -15.88
CA HIS A 87 10.31 -4.31 -15.27
C HIS A 87 9.09 -4.46 -16.17
N GLY A 88 8.88 -3.56 -17.13
CA GLY A 88 7.72 -3.57 -18.03
C GLY A 88 6.37 -3.50 -17.29
N SER A 89 6.37 -2.97 -16.06
CA SER A 89 5.20 -3.02 -15.18
C SER A 89 4.04 -2.15 -15.67
N HIS A 90 4.31 -1.09 -16.44
CA HIS A 90 3.26 -0.27 -17.05
C HIS A 90 2.38 -1.03 -18.03
N ALA A 91 2.92 -2.07 -18.69
CA ALA A 91 2.17 -2.92 -19.61
C ALA A 91 1.13 -3.81 -18.91
N LEU A 92 1.22 -4.02 -17.60
CA LEU A 92 0.30 -4.87 -16.84
C LEU A 92 -1.16 -4.42 -16.94
N LEU A 93 -1.43 -3.11 -16.97
CA LEU A 93 -2.79 -2.58 -17.09
C LEU A 93 -3.48 -2.99 -18.41
N ALA A 94 -2.72 -3.22 -19.47
CA ALA A 94 -3.22 -3.70 -20.77
C ALA A 94 -3.27 -5.23 -20.84
N ASN A 95 -2.62 -5.96 -19.92
CA ASN A 95 -2.51 -7.40 -19.94
C ASN A 95 -3.84 -8.07 -19.55
N ALA A 96 -4.32 -8.98 -20.42
CA ALA A 96 -5.61 -9.65 -20.20
C ALA A 96 -5.56 -10.65 -19.03
N SER A 97 -4.45 -11.38 -18.85
CA SER A 97 -4.27 -12.32 -17.73
C SER A 97 -4.26 -11.57 -16.41
N TRP A 98 -3.57 -10.43 -16.34
CA TRP A 98 -3.54 -9.57 -15.16
C TRP A 98 -4.97 -9.13 -14.74
N ARG A 99 -5.79 -8.68 -15.69
CA ARG A 99 -7.19 -8.31 -15.40
C ARG A 99 -8.04 -9.49 -14.93
N LYS A 100 -7.86 -10.68 -15.50
CA LYS A 100 -8.54 -11.91 -15.04
C LYS A 100 -8.07 -12.30 -13.64
N ALA A 101 -6.78 -12.12 -13.33
CA ALA A 101 -6.25 -12.37 -12.00
C ALA A 101 -6.83 -11.44 -10.94
N MET A 102 -7.08 -10.15 -11.27
CA MET A 102 -7.76 -9.22 -10.36
C MET A 102 -9.19 -9.68 -10.01
N ILE A 103 -9.92 -10.23 -10.98
CA ILE A 103 -11.25 -10.84 -10.74
C ILE A 103 -11.10 -12.05 -9.82
N TYR A 104 -10.11 -12.91 -10.09
CA TYR A 104 -9.88 -14.11 -9.28
C TYR A 104 -9.48 -13.76 -7.82
N LEU A 105 -8.68 -12.71 -7.60
CA LEU A 105 -8.40 -12.22 -6.24
C LEU A 105 -9.67 -11.85 -5.48
N THR A 106 -10.63 -11.21 -6.16
CA THR A 106 -11.93 -10.86 -5.57
C THR A 106 -12.73 -12.11 -5.17
N GLU A 107 -12.74 -13.13 -6.03
CA GLU A 107 -13.38 -14.42 -5.75
C GLU A 107 -12.72 -15.15 -4.56
N GLN A 108 -11.44 -14.91 -4.33
CA GLN A 108 -10.68 -15.48 -3.23
C GLN A 108 -10.73 -14.65 -1.94
N ASP A 109 -11.47 -13.53 -1.90
CA ASP A 109 -11.53 -12.55 -0.79
C ASP A 109 -10.15 -11.97 -0.41
N LEU A 110 -9.24 -11.86 -1.37
CA LEU A 110 -7.93 -11.24 -1.19
C LEU A 110 -7.96 -9.79 -1.65
N SER A 111 -7.28 -8.92 -0.91
CA SER A 111 -7.09 -7.52 -1.31
C SER A 111 -5.97 -7.36 -2.36
N PHE A 112 -5.97 -6.22 -3.04
CA PHE A 112 -4.87 -5.82 -3.92
C PHE A 112 -4.24 -4.51 -3.43
N ASP A 113 -2.93 -4.56 -3.15
CA ASP A 113 -2.15 -3.39 -2.79
C ASP A 113 -1.65 -2.72 -4.08
N LEU A 114 -2.28 -1.61 -4.42
CA LEU A 114 -2.11 -0.89 -5.68
C LEU A 114 -1.02 0.18 -5.57
N GLN A 115 0.13 -0.05 -6.21
CA GLN A 115 1.18 0.95 -6.36
C GLN A 115 1.21 1.45 -7.80
N ILE A 116 0.86 2.73 -7.99
CA ILE A 116 0.78 3.41 -9.29
C ILE A 116 1.45 4.77 -9.23
N ILE A 117 1.61 5.38 -10.39
CA ILE A 117 2.00 6.79 -10.56
C ILE A 117 0.82 7.59 -11.13
N PRO A 118 0.75 8.92 -10.90
CA PRO A 118 -0.40 9.75 -11.30
C PRO A 118 -0.85 9.59 -12.78
N PRO A 119 0.03 9.45 -13.77
CA PRO A 119 -0.39 9.26 -15.17
C PRO A 119 -1.18 7.97 -15.43
N GLN A 120 -1.13 6.98 -14.53
CA GLN A 120 -1.83 5.70 -14.68
C GLN A 120 -3.26 5.72 -14.12
N VAL A 121 -3.65 6.78 -13.40
CA VAL A 121 -4.93 6.84 -12.67
C VAL A 121 -6.13 6.56 -13.56
N ASP A 122 -6.19 7.13 -14.78
CA ASP A 122 -7.32 6.96 -15.67
C ASP A 122 -7.48 5.51 -16.16
N ALA A 123 -6.38 4.85 -16.45
CA ALA A 123 -6.39 3.44 -16.86
C ALA A 123 -6.79 2.53 -15.70
N VAL A 124 -6.23 2.76 -14.52
CA VAL A 124 -6.55 2.03 -13.29
C VAL A 124 -8.01 2.22 -12.91
N TYR A 125 -8.52 3.45 -12.92
CA TYR A 125 -9.92 3.75 -12.59
C TYR A 125 -10.88 2.91 -13.45
N LYS A 126 -10.65 2.84 -14.77
CA LYS A 126 -11.48 2.02 -15.67
C LYS A 126 -11.46 0.54 -15.31
N VAL A 127 -10.29 0.02 -14.92
CA VAL A 127 -10.17 -1.40 -14.50
C VAL A 127 -10.93 -1.64 -13.21
N LEU A 128 -10.71 -0.79 -12.19
CA LEU A 128 -11.34 -0.96 -10.87
C LEU A 128 -12.85 -0.74 -10.89
N GLN A 129 -13.34 0.18 -11.74
CA GLN A 129 -14.77 0.39 -11.95
C GLN A 129 -15.47 -0.86 -12.49
N ALA A 130 -14.77 -1.67 -13.28
CA ALA A 130 -15.27 -2.95 -13.79
C ALA A 130 -15.23 -4.10 -12.77
N ILE A 131 -14.56 -3.89 -11.61
CA ILE A 131 -14.42 -4.89 -10.54
C ILE A 131 -14.79 -4.22 -9.20
N PRO A 132 -16.07 -3.85 -8.98
CA PRO A 132 -16.49 -2.98 -7.86
C PRO A 132 -16.34 -3.62 -6.48
N HIS A 133 -16.18 -4.94 -6.39
CA HIS A 133 -16.02 -5.68 -5.14
C HIS A 133 -14.56 -5.92 -4.75
N MET A 134 -13.61 -5.58 -5.62
CA MET A 134 -12.17 -5.74 -5.34
C MET A 134 -11.73 -4.78 -4.25
N LYS A 135 -11.28 -5.30 -3.11
CA LYS A 135 -10.68 -4.49 -2.03
C LYS A 135 -9.31 -3.97 -2.47
N VAL A 136 -9.13 -2.67 -2.53
CA VAL A 136 -7.89 -2.03 -3.01
C VAL A 136 -7.30 -1.10 -1.97
N ALA A 137 -6.02 -1.28 -1.66
CA ALA A 137 -5.22 -0.34 -0.87
C ALA A 137 -4.27 0.45 -1.78
N LEU A 138 -4.58 1.72 -2.04
CA LEU A 138 -3.69 2.61 -2.80
C LEU A 138 -2.44 2.89 -1.97
N CYS A 139 -1.29 2.43 -2.45
CA CYS A 139 -0.01 2.57 -1.77
C CYS A 139 0.54 4.00 -1.88
N HIS A 140 1.24 4.45 -0.84
CA HIS A 140 2.07 5.65 -0.82
C HIS A 140 1.33 6.92 -1.25
N GLY A 141 0.06 7.06 -0.82
CA GLY A 141 -0.75 8.21 -1.19
C GLY A 141 -0.93 8.41 -2.70
N GLY A 142 -0.78 7.36 -3.52
CA GLY A 142 -0.84 7.48 -4.98
C GLY A 142 0.40 8.11 -5.60
N SER A 143 1.54 8.10 -4.91
CA SER A 143 2.89 8.44 -5.39
C SER A 143 3.02 9.86 -5.95
N PRO A 144 3.04 10.92 -5.10
CA PRO A 144 3.21 12.31 -5.51
C PRO A 144 4.67 12.61 -5.93
N TRP A 145 5.13 12.04 -7.04
CA TRP A 145 6.51 12.17 -7.53
C TRP A 145 6.88 13.57 -7.97
N ASP A 146 5.96 14.24 -8.68
CA ASP A 146 6.14 15.62 -9.12
C ASP A 146 5.64 16.58 -8.05
N GLN A 147 6.58 17.17 -7.32
CA GLN A 147 6.33 18.12 -6.24
C GLN A 147 6.07 19.55 -6.74
N SER A 148 6.09 19.79 -8.07
CA SER A 148 5.67 21.05 -8.64
C SER A 148 4.17 21.30 -8.37
N ARG A 149 3.75 22.56 -8.43
CA ARG A 149 2.33 22.92 -8.26
C ARG A 149 1.43 22.14 -9.22
N SER A 150 1.79 22.08 -10.51
CA SER A 150 1.03 21.35 -11.52
C SER A 150 1.02 19.83 -11.28
N GLY A 151 2.14 19.28 -10.80
CA GLY A 151 2.26 17.86 -10.43
C GLY A 151 1.35 17.50 -9.26
N LEU A 152 1.37 18.31 -8.21
CA LEU A 152 0.50 18.14 -7.04
C LEU A 152 -0.99 18.34 -7.37
N ASP A 153 -1.33 19.29 -8.26
CA ASP A 153 -2.71 19.48 -8.71
C ASP A 153 -3.19 18.25 -9.51
N SER A 154 -2.37 17.71 -10.40
CA SER A 154 -2.66 16.48 -11.14
C SER A 154 -2.81 15.26 -10.23
N TRP A 155 -1.90 15.09 -9.28
CA TRP A 155 -1.96 14.05 -8.26
C TRP A 155 -3.26 14.14 -7.45
N GLN A 156 -3.62 15.32 -6.96
CA GLN A 156 -4.85 15.56 -6.20
C GLN A 156 -6.10 15.23 -7.00
N ALA A 157 -6.13 15.59 -8.29
CA ALA A 157 -7.23 15.21 -9.18
C ALA A 157 -7.35 13.69 -9.33
N GLY A 158 -6.21 13.00 -9.43
CA GLY A 158 -6.15 11.54 -9.44
C GLY A 158 -6.68 10.90 -8.17
N LEU A 159 -6.29 11.41 -7.00
CA LEU A 159 -6.82 10.95 -5.71
C LEU A 159 -8.35 11.11 -5.63
N LYS A 160 -8.87 12.29 -5.98
CA LYS A 160 -10.32 12.55 -6.01
C LYS A 160 -11.04 11.54 -6.90
N LYS A 161 -10.47 11.22 -8.06
CA LYS A 161 -11.07 10.23 -8.96
C LYS A 161 -11.12 8.84 -8.34
N LEU A 162 -10.02 8.38 -7.73
CA LEU A 162 -9.96 7.05 -7.10
C LEU A 162 -10.82 6.96 -5.83
N SER A 163 -10.99 8.05 -5.08
CA SER A 163 -11.82 8.07 -3.86
C SER A 163 -13.31 7.87 -4.13
N LEU A 164 -13.77 8.11 -5.38
CA LEU A 164 -15.15 7.82 -5.81
C LEU A 164 -15.46 6.32 -5.81
N LEU A 165 -14.43 5.47 -5.86
CA LEU A 165 -14.60 4.03 -5.80
C LEU A 165 -14.79 3.60 -4.32
N PRO A 166 -15.91 2.93 -3.97
CA PRO A 166 -16.24 2.62 -2.58
C PRO A 166 -15.26 1.63 -1.94
N ASN A 167 -14.63 0.81 -2.74
CA ASN A 167 -13.73 -0.29 -2.39
C ASN A 167 -12.25 0.11 -2.32
N VAL A 168 -11.91 1.40 -2.52
CA VAL A 168 -10.54 1.90 -2.47
C VAL A 168 -10.28 2.62 -1.15
N CYS A 169 -9.29 2.12 -0.39
CA CYS A 169 -8.66 2.81 0.74
C CYS A 169 -7.30 3.37 0.33
N CYS A 170 -6.81 4.37 1.04
CA CYS A 170 -5.50 4.98 0.77
C CYS A 170 -4.54 4.76 1.94
N LYS A 171 -3.32 4.33 1.64
CA LYS A 171 -2.22 4.24 2.61
C LYS A 171 -1.37 5.50 2.59
N VAL A 172 -1.31 6.17 3.72
CA VAL A 172 -0.32 7.22 4.01
C VAL A 172 0.96 6.52 4.44
N SER A 173 1.85 6.30 3.51
CA SER A 173 3.13 5.62 3.72
C SER A 173 4.11 6.02 2.65
N GLY A 174 5.41 5.94 2.89
CA GLY A 174 6.43 6.14 1.88
C GLY A 174 6.48 7.54 1.24
N LEU A 175 5.85 8.54 1.84
CA LEU A 175 5.83 9.90 1.28
C LEU A 175 7.22 10.53 1.28
N GLY A 176 8.09 10.13 2.19
CA GLY A 176 9.49 10.58 2.24
C GLY A 176 10.32 10.14 1.03
N MET A 177 9.91 9.11 0.30
CA MET A 177 10.59 8.68 -0.93
C MET A 177 10.53 9.72 -2.06
N PHE A 178 9.55 10.61 -2.02
CA PHE A 178 9.30 11.62 -3.06
C PHE A 178 10.02 12.95 -2.78
N ASN A 179 10.50 13.14 -1.56
CA ASN A 179 11.36 14.23 -1.13
C ASN A 179 12.28 13.72 -0.02
N ASN A 180 13.49 13.30 -0.36
CA ASN A 180 14.41 12.65 0.59
C ASN A 180 14.90 13.56 1.73
N HIS A 181 14.72 14.87 1.60
CA HIS A 181 15.11 15.88 2.59
C HIS A 181 13.89 16.52 3.28
N TRP A 182 12.75 15.79 3.32
CA TRP A 182 11.51 16.30 3.87
C TRP A 182 11.62 16.71 5.35
N HIS A 183 10.81 17.68 5.71
CA HIS A 183 10.47 18.06 7.08
C HIS A 183 8.98 17.85 7.31
N ASP A 184 8.52 17.90 8.56
CA ASP A 184 7.10 17.71 8.91
C ASP A 184 6.18 18.66 8.14
N GLN A 185 6.64 19.90 7.92
CA GLN A 185 5.93 20.91 7.13
C GLN A 185 5.75 20.53 5.64
N ASP A 186 6.55 19.59 5.12
CA ASP A 186 6.45 19.14 3.73
C ASP A 186 5.45 17.99 3.61
N LEU A 187 5.45 17.06 4.57
CA LEU A 187 4.55 15.91 4.56
C LEU A 187 3.15 16.23 5.08
N GLY A 188 3.02 17.10 6.07
CA GLY A 188 1.74 17.47 6.66
C GLY A 188 0.67 17.82 5.62
N PRO A 189 0.92 18.78 4.71
CA PRO A 189 -0.05 19.15 3.67
C PRO A 189 -0.41 18.01 2.70
N LEU A 190 0.50 17.08 2.41
CA LEU A 190 0.19 15.91 1.59
C LEU A 190 -0.72 14.93 2.34
N ILE A 191 -0.44 14.71 3.63
CA ILE A 191 -1.24 13.85 4.50
C ILE A 191 -2.66 14.40 4.63
N GLU A 192 -2.81 15.70 4.90
CA GLU A 192 -4.10 16.38 5.01
C GLU A 192 -4.91 16.21 3.71
N ARG A 193 -4.31 16.47 2.54
CA ARG A 193 -4.98 16.29 1.25
C ARG A 193 -5.47 14.86 1.01
N ILE A 194 -4.71 13.85 1.46
CA ILE A 194 -5.13 12.45 1.37
C ILE A 194 -6.34 12.20 2.26
N ILE A 195 -6.28 12.66 3.53
CA ILE A 195 -7.37 12.46 4.50
C ILE A 195 -8.63 13.20 4.06
N ASP A 196 -8.50 14.45 3.61
CA ASP A 196 -9.63 15.25 3.09
C ASP A 196 -10.30 14.59 1.88
N THR A 197 -9.53 13.82 1.10
CA THR A 197 -10.03 13.17 -0.13
C THR A 197 -10.70 11.83 0.15
N PHE A 198 -10.12 10.99 1.02
CA PHE A 198 -10.63 9.65 1.29
C PHE A 198 -11.47 9.56 2.57
N GLY A 199 -11.31 10.50 3.47
CA GLY A 199 -11.88 10.47 4.81
C GLY A 199 -11.11 9.54 5.77
N PRO A 200 -11.28 9.73 7.09
CA PRO A 200 -10.59 8.92 8.11
C PRO A 200 -10.86 7.41 7.99
N ASN A 201 -12.06 7.03 7.58
CA ASN A 201 -12.51 5.64 7.47
C ASN A 201 -11.98 4.88 6.24
N LYS A 202 -11.35 5.59 5.31
CA LYS A 202 -10.66 5.01 4.13
C LYS A 202 -9.18 5.34 4.07
N THR A 203 -8.64 5.98 5.11
CA THR A 203 -7.21 6.29 5.23
C THR A 203 -6.58 5.39 6.28
N MET A 204 -5.41 4.83 5.99
CA MET A 204 -4.61 4.06 6.96
C MET A 204 -3.14 4.46 6.88
N PHE A 205 -2.47 4.53 8.03
CA PHE A 205 -1.04 4.82 8.10
C PHE A 205 -0.19 3.58 7.97
N GLY A 206 1.00 3.74 7.37
CA GLY A 206 2.01 2.69 7.28
C GLY A 206 3.42 3.27 7.29
N SER A 207 4.36 2.57 7.89
CA SER A 207 5.73 3.04 8.06
C SER A 207 6.57 2.98 6.78
N ASN A 208 6.25 2.11 5.84
CA ASN A 208 7.11 1.76 4.71
C ASN A 208 8.54 1.30 5.13
N PHE A 209 8.69 0.81 6.36
CA PHE A 209 9.98 0.33 6.86
C PHE A 209 10.29 -1.09 6.33
N PRO A 210 11.57 -1.36 6.00
CA PRO A 210 12.75 -0.52 6.27
C PRO A 210 13.10 0.50 5.18
N VAL A 211 12.32 0.66 4.10
CA VAL A 211 12.68 1.56 2.98
C VAL A 211 12.85 3.00 3.47
N ASP A 212 11.90 3.51 4.23
CA ASP A 212 11.92 4.89 4.72
C ASP A 212 12.99 5.15 5.79
N LYS A 213 13.61 4.09 6.36
CA LYS A 213 14.77 4.20 7.25
C LYS A 213 15.97 4.93 6.60
N LEU A 214 16.04 4.91 5.26
CA LEU A 214 17.07 5.64 4.52
C LEU A 214 16.99 7.16 4.73
N TYR A 215 15.85 7.67 5.16
CA TYR A 215 15.58 9.11 5.26
C TYR A 215 15.38 9.56 6.70
N ARG A 216 14.64 8.82 7.51
CA ARG A 216 14.31 9.15 8.89
C ARG A 216 14.12 7.90 9.75
N SER A 217 14.18 8.06 11.08
CA SER A 217 13.84 6.97 12.01
C SER A 217 12.35 6.62 11.95
N TYR A 218 12.03 5.41 12.39
CA TYR A 218 10.64 4.96 12.52
C TYR A 218 9.79 5.94 13.35
N ASP A 219 10.30 6.33 14.50
CA ASP A 219 9.59 7.22 15.42
C ASP A 219 9.34 8.61 14.81
N ASN A 220 10.31 9.18 14.06
CA ASN A 220 10.11 10.46 13.38
C ASN A 220 8.92 10.43 12.40
N TYR A 221 8.71 9.33 11.66
CA TYR A 221 7.53 9.20 10.79
C TYR A 221 6.23 9.20 11.58
N TRP A 222 6.18 8.42 12.67
CA TRP A 222 4.96 8.33 13.49
C TRP A 222 4.67 9.63 14.23
N ASP A 223 5.68 10.38 14.67
CA ASP A 223 5.52 11.69 15.28
C ASP A 223 4.98 12.71 14.26
N CYS A 224 5.51 12.68 13.02
CA CYS A 224 4.99 13.47 11.91
C CYS A 224 3.51 13.14 11.62
N TYR A 225 3.15 11.86 11.55
CA TYR A 225 1.77 11.43 11.34
C TYR A 225 0.84 11.87 12.46
N ARG A 226 1.24 11.69 13.73
CA ARG A 226 0.46 12.18 14.87
C ARG A 226 0.28 13.69 14.85
N SER A 227 1.33 14.42 14.46
CA SER A 227 1.27 15.88 14.32
C SER A 227 0.27 16.32 13.26
N ALA A 228 0.28 15.66 12.10
CA ALA A 228 -0.60 15.98 10.98
C ALA A 228 -2.09 15.72 11.26
N VAL A 229 -2.42 14.87 12.24
CA VAL A 229 -3.82 14.52 12.55
C VAL A 229 -4.35 15.09 13.87
N ARG A 230 -3.63 16.01 14.51
CA ARG A 230 -4.04 16.59 15.82
C ARG A 230 -5.41 17.25 15.82
N GLN A 231 -5.85 17.78 14.66
CA GLN A 231 -7.15 18.44 14.51
C GLN A 231 -8.32 17.46 14.42
N TYR A 232 -8.06 16.17 14.16
CA TYR A 232 -9.10 15.15 14.07
C TYR A 232 -9.47 14.63 15.46
N SER A 233 -10.73 14.20 15.63
CA SER A 233 -11.20 13.59 16.88
C SER A 233 -10.44 12.29 17.21
N SER A 234 -10.45 11.89 18.48
CA SER A 234 -9.80 10.64 18.93
C SER A 234 -10.35 9.40 18.18
N LEU A 235 -11.64 9.41 17.80
CA LEU A 235 -12.24 8.34 17.03
C LEU A 235 -11.68 8.28 15.61
N GLU A 236 -11.57 9.42 14.93
CA GLU A 236 -11.01 9.50 13.58
C GLU A 236 -9.51 9.14 13.57
N GLN A 237 -8.76 9.58 14.58
CA GLN A 237 -7.37 9.17 14.74
C GLN A 237 -7.26 7.65 14.92
N HIS A 238 -8.10 7.04 15.78
CA HIS A 238 -8.13 5.60 15.97
C HIS A 238 -8.50 4.86 14.67
N GLN A 239 -9.43 5.38 13.88
CA GLN A 239 -9.75 4.84 12.56
C GLN A 239 -8.51 4.79 11.66
N MET A 240 -7.81 5.91 11.53
CA MET A 240 -6.65 6.02 10.62
C MET A 240 -5.43 5.22 11.08
N PHE A 241 -5.17 5.17 12.40
CA PHE A 241 -3.99 4.47 12.95
C PHE A 241 -4.20 2.98 13.15
N TYR A 242 -5.45 2.51 13.24
CA TYR A 242 -5.73 1.13 13.60
C TYR A 242 -6.90 0.52 12.83
N GLN A 243 -8.12 1.05 13.03
CA GLN A 243 -9.34 0.37 12.65
C GLN A 243 -9.47 0.12 11.15
N THR A 244 -9.09 1.12 10.32
CA THR A 244 -9.17 0.98 8.86
C THR A 244 -8.27 -0.15 8.35
N ALA A 245 -7.02 -0.25 8.82
CA ALA A 245 -6.13 -1.32 8.44
C ALA A 245 -6.58 -2.68 9.00
N ASN A 246 -7.02 -2.72 10.27
CA ASN A 246 -7.50 -3.93 10.92
C ASN A 246 -8.68 -4.56 10.17
N ASN A 247 -9.67 -3.74 9.80
CA ASN A 247 -10.83 -4.19 9.03
C ASN A 247 -10.47 -4.59 7.60
N PHE A 248 -9.62 -3.77 6.94
CA PHE A 248 -9.25 -3.99 5.55
C PHE A 248 -8.50 -5.31 5.36
N TYR A 249 -7.52 -5.59 6.22
CA TYR A 249 -6.68 -6.79 6.17
C TYR A 249 -7.20 -7.93 7.08
N GLN A 250 -8.36 -7.76 7.74
CA GLN A 250 -8.98 -8.80 8.58
C GLN A 250 -7.98 -9.37 9.62
N MET A 251 -7.39 -8.49 10.41
CA MET A 251 -6.39 -8.83 11.42
C MET A 251 -7.05 -9.03 12.78
N ASP A 252 -7.81 -10.07 12.95
CA ASP A 252 -8.49 -10.43 14.22
C ASP A 252 -7.54 -11.10 15.20
#